data_0da933f62d2f0faee0cdc4e0d531e173
#
_entry.id   0da933f62d2f0faee0cdc4e0d531e173
#
_cell.length_a   1.000
_cell.length_b   1.000
_cell.length_c   1.000
_cell.angle_alpha   90.00
_cell.angle_beta   90.00
_cell.angle_gamma   90.00
#
_symmetry.space_group_name_H-M   'P 1'
#
loop_
_entity.id
_entity.type
_entity.pdbx_description
1 polymer ?
#
loop_
_entity_poly.entity_id
_entity_poly.type
_entity_poly.pdbx_seq_one_letter_code
_entity_poly.pdbx_strand_id
1 'polypeptide(L)'
;MGLDFHGKTAGIIGTGRIGAAMCRICHGFGMRVIAYDVYQNPDLDFVKYYPLSEVLRESDLISLHCPLTESSYHLINTETISLMKENVVFVNTSRGALVNTEDLIKGIRSRKFHGVGLDVYEEETENVFENRQEDILESSVTARLLSFPNVCLLYTSPSPRDAHESR
;
A
#
# COMPACT_ATOMS: atom_id res chain seq x y z
N MET A 1 0.74 -18.28 12.79
CA MET A 1 1.74 -18.86 11.86
C MET A 1 2.06 -17.79 10.84
N GLY A 2 3.32 -17.38 10.70
CA GLY A 2 3.73 -16.33 9.77
C GLY A 2 3.59 -16.76 8.31
N LEU A 3 3.50 -15.78 7.40
CA LEU A 3 3.46 -16.01 5.96
C LEU A 3 4.90 -16.11 5.45
N ASP A 4 5.24 -17.21 4.77
CA ASP A 4 6.49 -17.32 4.05
C ASP A 4 6.34 -16.69 2.66
N PHE A 5 7.23 -15.76 2.32
CA PHE A 5 7.21 -15.08 1.02
C PHE A 5 8.00 -15.82 -0.06
N HIS A 6 8.89 -16.74 0.30
CA HIS A 6 9.66 -17.50 -0.68
C HIS A 6 8.75 -18.26 -1.65
N GLY A 7 9.02 -18.14 -2.95
CA GLY A 7 8.22 -18.76 -4.00
C GLY A 7 6.86 -18.13 -4.30
N LYS A 8 6.46 -17.07 -3.53
CA LYS A 8 5.22 -16.32 -3.80
C LYS A 8 5.45 -15.21 -4.82
N THR A 9 4.37 -14.59 -5.28
CA THR A 9 4.40 -13.52 -6.28
C THR A 9 4.24 -12.15 -5.61
N ALA A 10 5.19 -11.26 -5.88
CA ALA A 10 5.12 -9.85 -5.53
C ALA A 10 4.65 -9.04 -6.75
N GLY A 11 3.57 -8.30 -6.60
CA GLY A 11 3.05 -7.33 -7.56
C GLY A 11 3.44 -5.91 -7.16
N ILE A 12 4.29 -5.27 -7.95
CA ILE A 12 4.77 -3.91 -7.70
C ILE A 12 4.06 -2.95 -8.64
N ILE A 13 3.35 -1.99 -8.08
CA ILE A 13 2.63 -0.97 -8.85
C ILE A 13 3.42 0.33 -8.80
N GLY A 14 4.06 0.66 -9.93
CA GLY A 14 5.04 1.72 -10.04
C GLY A 14 6.47 1.22 -9.84
N THR A 15 7.31 1.33 -10.87
CA THR A 15 8.71 0.86 -10.88
C THR A 15 9.71 1.98 -11.04
N GLY A 16 9.37 3.15 -10.52
CA GLY A 16 10.29 4.26 -10.36
C GLY A 16 11.40 3.90 -9.36
N ARG A 17 12.12 4.87 -8.87
CA ARG A 17 13.29 4.66 -8.01
C ARG A 17 13.00 3.76 -6.78
N ILE A 18 11.88 4.03 -6.07
CA ILE A 18 11.51 3.27 -4.87
C ILE A 18 10.94 1.90 -5.24
N GLY A 19 10.02 1.84 -6.22
CA GLY A 19 9.46 0.57 -6.67
C GLY A 19 10.51 -0.38 -7.25
N ALA A 20 11.51 0.14 -7.96
CA ALA A 20 12.64 -0.66 -8.43
C ALA A 20 13.48 -1.25 -7.28
N ALA A 21 13.69 -0.49 -6.20
CA ALA A 21 14.35 -1.00 -5.00
C ALA A 21 13.50 -2.12 -4.36
N MET A 22 12.17 -1.94 -4.27
CA MET A 22 11.27 -2.97 -3.74
C MET A 22 11.26 -4.23 -4.61
N CYS A 23 11.32 -4.10 -5.95
CA CYS A 23 11.46 -5.25 -6.85
C CYS A 23 12.71 -6.08 -6.51
N ARG A 24 13.86 -5.42 -6.31
CA ARG A 24 15.11 -6.09 -5.95
C ARG A 24 15.03 -6.78 -4.59
N ILE A 25 14.40 -6.15 -3.60
CA ILE A 25 14.19 -6.73 -2.27
C ILE A 25 13.33 -7.99 -2.38
N CYS A 26 12.19 -7.93 -3.05
CA CYS A 26 11.31 -9.07 -3.25
C CYS A 26 12.00 -10.21 -4.01
N HIS A 27 12.79 -9.88 -5.03
CA HIS A 27 13.58 -10.85 -5.77
C HIS A 27 14.62 -11.53 -4.87
N GLY A 28 15.28 -10.76 -4.00
CA GLY A 28 16.23 -11.29 -3.00
C GLY A 28 15.58 -12.23 -1.97
N PHE A 29 14.30 -12.08 -1.67
CA PHE A 29 13.52 -13.03 -0.87
C PHE A 29 13.09 -14.30 -1.64
N GLY A 30 13.48 -14.45 -2.90
CA GLY A 30 13.08 -15.58 -3.73
C GLY A 30 11.63 -15.50 -4.23
N MET A 31 11.05 -14.30 -4.29
CA MET A 31 9.73 -14.10 -4.86
C MET A 31 9.81 -13.97 -6.39
N ARG A 32 8.74 -14.41 -7.06
CA ARG A 32 8.47 -14.01 -8.44
C ARG A 32 7.99 -12.56 -8.43
N VAL A 33 8.69 -11.67 -9.15
CA VAL A 33 8.33 -10.26 -9.21
C VAL A 33 7.64 -9.94 -10.52
N ILE A 34 6.43 -9.40 -10.44
CA ILE A 34 5.67 -8.85 -11.55
C ILE A 34 5.34 -7.39 -11.27
N ALA A 35 5.14 -6.58 -12.30
CA ALA A 35 4.89 -5.17 -12.13
C ALA A 35 3.89 -4.59 -13.12
N TYR A 36 3.27 -3.49 -12.72
CA TYR A 36 2.55 -2.57 -13.58
C TYR A 36 3.17 -1.19 -13.48
N ASP A 37 3.47 -0.61 -14.61
CA ASP A 37 3.88 0.79 -14.74
C ASP A 37 3.49 1.29 -16.13
N VAL A 38 3.29 2.60 -16.26
CA VAL A 38 3.13 3.28 -17.56
C VAL A 38 4.45 3.25 -18.33
N TYR A 39 5.57 3.34 -17.60
CA TYR A 39 6.93 3.29 -18.15
C TYR A 39 7.69 2.11 -17.56
N GLN A 40 7.98 1.11 -18.38
CA GLN A 40 8.75 -0.05 -17.97
C GLN A 40 10.21 0.33 -17.71
N ASN A 41 10.75 -0.08 -16.56
CA ASN A 41 12.12 0.19 -16.20
C ASN A 41 13.05 -0.88 -16.83
N PRO A 42 13.94 -0.50 -17.77
CA PRO A 42 14.79 -1.45 -18.48
C PRO A 42 15.87 -2.09 -17.58
N ASP A 43 16.17 -1.51 -16.42
CA ASP A 43 17.17 -2.03 -15.47
C ASP A 43 16.63 -3.18 -14.61
N LEU A 44 15.37 -3.56 -14.81
CA LEU A 44 14.69 -4.63 -14.07
C LEU A 44 14.43 -5.84 -14.98
N ASP A 45 15.48 -6.48 -15.46
CA ASP A 45 15.45 -7.60 -16.40
C ASP A 45 14.75 -8.86 -15.86
N PHE A 46 14.70 -9.01 -14.52
CA PHE A 46 14.02 -10.12 -13.84
C PHE A 46 12.51 -9.84 -13.60
N VAL A 47 12.02 -8.61 -13.85
CA VAL A 47 10.62 -8.21 -13.63
C VAL A 47 9.82 -8.40 -14.93
N LYS A 48 8.66 -9.05 -14.84
CA LYS A 48 7.70 -9.10 -15.93
C LYS A 48 6.59 -8.08 -15.72
N TYR A 49 6.34 -7.29 -16.76
CA TYR A 49 5.29 -6.28 -16.77
C TYR A 49 3.99 -6.84 -17.34
N TYR A 50 2.89 -6.54 -16.67
CA TYR A 50 1.54 -6.96 -17.03
C TYR A 50 0.56 -5.80 -16.85
N PRO A 51 -0.66 -5.87 -17.45
CA PRO A 51 -1.75 -4.97 -17.13
C PRO A 51 -2.08 -5.02 -15.63
N LEU A 52 -2.56 -3.90 -15.07
CA LEU A 52 -2.87 -3.79 -13.64
C LEU A 52 -3.76 -4.94 -13.14
N SER A 53 -4.82 -5.25 -13.90
CA SER A 53 -5.77 -6.31 -13.52
C SER A 53 -5.10 -7.69 -13.37
N GLU A 54 -4.09 -7.97 -14.16
CA GLU A 54 -3.35 -9.23 -14.10
C GLU A 54 -2.39 -9.25 -12.92
N VAL A 55 -1.68 -8.13 -12.68
CA VAL A 55 -0.82 -7.97 -11.49
C VAL A 55 -1.65 -8.19 -10.22
N LEU A 56 -2.84 -7.61 -10.12
CA LEU A 56 -3.71 -7.77 -8.96
C LEU A 56 -4.15 -9.23 -8.76
N ARG A 57 -4.50 -9.94 -9.84
CA ARG A 57 -4.94 -11.35 -9.76
C ARG A 57 -3.85 -12.33 -9.36
N GLU A 58 -2.62 -12.07 -9.77
CA GLU A 58 -1.52 -13.02 -9.60
C GLU A 58 -0.71 -12.81 -8.33
N SER A 59 -0.85 -11.67 -7.68
CA SER A 59 0.00 -11.29 -6.56
C SER A 59 -0.46 -11.86 -5.22
N ASP A 60 0.49 -12.33 -4.43
CA ASP A 60 0.33 -12.68 -3.01
C ASP A 60 0.71 -11.49 -2.11
N LEU A 61 1.59 -10.61 -2.60
CA LEU A 61 1.95 -9.32 -2.02
C LEU A 61 1.74 -8.24 -3.08
N ILE A 62 1.04 -7.17 -2.74
CA ILE A 62 0.87 -5.97 -3.60
C ILE A 62 1.45 -4.78 -2.87
N SER A 63 2.33 -4.02 -3.53
CA SER A 63 2.95 -2.81 -2.98
C SER A 63 2.86 -1.64 -3.96
N LEU A 64 2.34 -0.50 -3.47
CA LEU A 64 2.14 0.70 -4.26
C LEU A 64 3.35 1.63 -4.16
N HIS A 65 3.87 2.04 -5.32
CA HIS A 65 5.00 2.96 -5.48
C HIS A 65 4.80 3.94 -6.64
N CYS A 66 3.57 4.08 -7.12
CA CYS A 66 3.22 5.03 -8.19
C CYS A 66 2.90 6.41 -7.60
N PRO A 67 3.07 7.49 -8.38
CA PRO A 67 2.64 8.82 -7.99
C PRO A 67 1.11 8.95 -7.99
N LEU A 68 0.60 9.90 -7.20
CA LEU A 68 -0.80 10.29 -7.27
C LEU A 68 -1.00 11.22 -8.46
N THR A 69 -1.87 10.81 -9.37
CA THR A 69 -2.30 11.56 -10.56
C THR A 69 -3.81 11.41 -10.69
N GLU A 70 -4.42 12.13 -11.61
CA GLU A 70 -5.84 11.97 -11.91
C GLU A 70 -6.20 10.52 -12.30
N SER A 71 -5.32 9.86 -13.06
CA SER A 71 -5.51 8.46 -13.50
C SER A 71 -5.23 7.42 -12.42
N SER A 72 -4.48 7.75 -11.38
CA SER A 72 -4.16 6.84 -10.26
C SER A 72 -4.96 7.14 -8.99
N TYR A 73 -5.76 8.22 -8.98
CA TYR A 73 -6.68 8.50 -7.89
C TYR A 73 -7.65 7.35 -7.69
N HIS A 74 -7.75 6.84 -6.45
CA HIS A 74 -8.55 5.66 -6.10
C HIS A 74 -8.30 4.45 -7.03
N LEU A 75 -7.04 4.27 -7.44
CA LEU A 75 -6.62 3.11 -8.23
C LEU A 75 -7.01 1.79 -7.53
N ILE A 76 -6.96 1.78 -6.21
CA ILE A 76 -7.42 0.68 -5.38
C ILE A 76 -8.79 1.05 -4.80
N ASN A 77 -9.79 0.33 -5.26
CA ASN A 77 -11.21 0.50 -4.94
C ASN A 77 -11.92 -0.87 -4.88
N THR A 78 -13.22 -0.90 -4.68
CA THR A 78 -13.99 -2.16 -4.58
C THR A 78 -13.77 -3.08 -5.78
N GLU A 79 -13.74 -2.54 -7.01
CA GLU A 79 -13.56 -3.34 -8.22
C GLU A 79 -12.16 -3.98 -8.26
N THR A 80 -11.11 -3.18 -8.08
CA THR A 80 -9.72 -3.66 -8.11
C THR A 80 -9.41 -4.58 -6.93
N ILE A 81 -9.95 -4.33 -5.74
CA ILE A 81 -9.85 -5.24 -4.59
C ILE A 81 -10.50 -6.59 -4.89
N SER A 82 -11.61 -6.61 -5.61
CA SER A 82 -12.28 -7.86 -5.99
C SER A 82 -11.42 -8.77 -6.86
N LEU A 83 -10.51 -8.19 -7.66
CA LEU A 83 -9.57 -8.94 -8.51
C LEU A 83 -8.43 -9.59 -7.74
N MET A 84 -8.11 -9.10 -6.55
CA MET A 84 -7.00 -9.61 -5.76
C MET A 84 -7.28 -11.03 -5.24
N LYS A 85 -6.21 -11.77 -4.94
CA LYS A 85 -6.31 -13.07 -4.27
C LYS A 85 -6.92 -12.94 -2.87
N GLU A 86 -7.55 -14.00 -2.41
CA GLU A 86 -7.86 -14.17 -0.99
C GLU A 86 -6.55 -14.27 -0.18
N ASN A 87 -6.53 -13.65 1.00
CA ASN A 87 -5.36 -13.60 1.87
C ASN A 87 -4.14 -12.88 1.26
N VAL A 88 -4.37 -11.91 0.39
CA VAL A 88 -3.30 -11.06 -0.14
C VAL A 88 -2.72 -10.14 0.96
N VAL A 89 -1.42 -9.87 0.89
CA VAL A 89 -0.79 -8.80 1.68
C VAL A 89 -0.78 -7.53 0.84
N PHE A 90 -1.28 -6.43 1.40
CA PHE A 90 -1.36 -5.15 0.72
C PHE A 90 -0.56 -4.07 1.46
N VAL A 91 0.27 -3.33 0.75
CA VAL A 91 1.12 -2.28 1.32
C VAL A 91 1.00 -0.99 0.51
N ASN A 92 0.73 0.12 1.21
CA ASN A 92 0.78 1.47 0.64
C ASN A 92 1.68 2.37 1.47
N THR A 93 2.86 2.66 0.94
CA THR A 93 3.84 3.61 1.49
C THR A 93 4.05 4.79 0.53
N SER A 94 3.11 5.03 -0.39
CA SER A 94 3.24 6.05 -1.43
C SER A 94 2.34 7.26 -1.14
N ARG A 95 1.05 7.18 -1.48
CA ARG A 95 0.07 8.27 -1.27
C ARG A 95 -1.28 7.68 -0.84
N GLY A 96 -1.91 8.32 0.16
CA GLY A 96 -3.20 7.87 0.72
C GLY A 96 -4.30 7.77 -0.32
N ALA A 97 -4.47 8.81 -1.13
CA ALA A 97 -5.53 8.90 -2.14
C ALA A 97 -5.37 7.97 -3.36
N LEU A 98 -4.33 7.14 -3.41
CA LEU A 98 -4.28 5.99 -4.34
C LEU A 98 -5.31 4.91 -3.98
N VAL A 99 -5.78 4.91 -2.75
CA VAL A 99 -6.68 3.91 -2.20
C VAL A 99 -7.96 4.58 -1.74
N ASN A 100 -9.13 4.08 -2.18
CA ASN A 100 -10.38 4.43 -1.55
C ASN A 100 -10.44 3.76 -0.17
N THR A 101 -10.32 4.54 0.89
CA THR A 101 -10.16 4.01 2.25
C THR A 101 -11.41 3.26 2.73
N GLU A 102 -12.61 3.72 2.39
CA GLU A 102 -13.85 3.01 2.75
C GLU A 102 -13.94 1.64 2.05
N ASP A 103 -13.52 1.53 0.81
CA ASP A 103 -13.50 0.27 0.08
C ASP A 103 -12.44 -0.68 0.64
N LEU A 104 -11.27 -0.15 1.04
CA LEU A 104 -10.25 -0.92 1.74
C LEU A 104 -10.78 -1.49 3.06
N ILE A 105 -11.48 -0.68 3.86
CA ILE A 105 -12.10 -1.13 5.12
C ILE A 105 -13.13 -2.24 4.87
N LYS A 106 -13.96 -2.12 3.84
CA LYS A 106 -14.89 -3.20 3.45
C LYS A 106 -14.13 -4.50 3.11
N GLY A 107 -13.04 -4.39 2.34
CA GLY A 107 -12.17 -5.53 2.02
C GLY A 107 -11.54 -6.17 3.24
N ILE A 108 -11.08 -5.37 4.22
CA ILE A 108 -10.53 -5.89 5.48
C ILE A 108 -11.61 -6.64 6.29
N ARG A 109 -12.80 -6.08 6.40
CA ARG A 109 -13.95 -6.70 7.09
C ARG A 109 -14.38 -8.02 6.45
N SER A 110 -14.33 -8.12 5.13
CA SER A 110 -14.62 -9.35 4.40
C SER A 110 -13.50 -10.39 4.45
N ARG A 111 -12.42 -10.12 5.19
CA ARG A 111 -11.23 -10.99 5.32
C ARG A 111 -10.48 -11.24 4.00
N LYS A 112 -10.58 -10.31 3.07
CA LYS A 112 -9.84 -10.36 1.80
C LYS A 112 -8.32 -10.36 2.01
N PHE A 113 -7.85 -9.61 3.00
CA PHE A 113 -6.44 -9.37 3.26
C PHE A 113 -5.90 -10.25 4.39
N HIS A 114 -4.73 -10.85 4.18
CA HIS A 114 -3.93 -11.45 5.25
C HIS A 114 -3.36 -10.37 6.16
N GLY A 115 -2.85 -9.29 5.57
CA GLY A 115 -2.34 -8.12 6.27
C GLY A 115 -2.37 -6.88 5.40
N VAL A 116 -2.50 -5.72 6.03
CA VAL A 116 -2.49 -4.41 5.37
C VAL A 116 -1.47 -3.54 6.10
N GLY A 117 -0.50 -3.00 5.36
CA GLY A 117 0.51 -2.05 5.84
C GLY A 117 0.30 -0.68 5.20
N LEU A 118 0.07 0.34 6.02
CA LEU A 118 -0.14 1.70 5.55
C LEU A 118 0.82 2.66 6.26
N ASP A 119 1.59 3.42 5.48
CA ASP A 119 2.34 4.58 5.96
C ASP A 119 1.54 5.87 5.73
N VAL A 120 0.58 5.82 4.80
CA VAL A 120 -0.25 6.93 4.37
C VAL A 120 -1.70 6.48 4.20
N TYR A 121 -2.67 7.35 4.51
CA TYR A 121 -4.10 7.17 4.24
C TYR A 121 -4.74 8.51 3.86
N GLU A 122 -5.94 8.47 3.30
CA GLU A 122 -6.54 9.62 2.60
C GLU A 122 -6.83 10.83 3.52
N GLU A 123 -7.12 10.60 4.79
CA GLU A 123 -7.45 11.66 5.76
C GLU A 123 -6.24 12.40 6.38
N GLU A 124 -5.00 12.00 6.09
CA GLU A 124 -3.82 12.69 6.63
C GLU A 124 -3.77 14.17 6.27
N THR A 125 -4.37 14.55 5.13
CA THR A 125 -4.36 15.92 4.63
C THR A 125 -5.29 16.85 5.42
N GLU A 126 -6.35 16.33 6.04
CA GLU A 126 -7.32 17.13 6.80
C GLU A 126 -6.91 17.32 8.26
N ASN A 127 -6.19 16.36 8.85
CA ASN A 127 -5.84 16.39 10.27
C ASN A 127 -4.55 17.16 10.61
N VAL A 128 -3.70 17.47 9.61
CA VAL A 128 -2.43 18.19 9.83
C VAL A 128 -2.62 19.66 10.16
N PHE A 129 -3.78 20.25 9.82
CA PHE A 129 -4.02 21.71 9.99
C PHE A 129 -5.05 22.10 11.05
N GLU A 130 -5.76 21.15 11.66
CA GLU A 130 -6.69 21.45 12.74
C GLU A 130 -6.26 20.81 14.06
N ASN A 131 -5.80 21.66 14.96
CA ASN A 131 -5.49 21.34 16.35
C ASN A 131 -6.80 21.05 17.12
N ARG A 132 -7.43 19.92 16.86
CA ARG A 132 -8.57 19.41 17.64
C ARG A 132 -8.12 18.29 18.53
N GLN A 133 -7.64 18.69 19.71
CA GLN A 133 -7.53 17.80 20.86
C GLN A 133 -8.94 17.38 21.31
N GLU A 134 -9.11 16.09 21.46
CA GLU A 134 -9.93 15.40 22.46
C GLU A 134 -11.30 14.77 22.12
N ASP A 135 -11.94 14.90 20.94
CA ASP A 135 -13.33 14.39 20.91
C ASP A 135 -13.79 13.53 19.72
N ILE A 136 -12.92 13.01 18.83
CA ILE A 136 -13.40 12.30 17.63
C ILE A 136 -12.65 10.97 17.32
N LEU A 137 -12.13 10.28 18.29
CA LEU A 137 -11.43 8.99 18.03
C LEU A 137 -12.39 7.84 17.63
N GLU A 138 -13.67 7.89 18.02
CA GLU A 138 -14.59 6.78 17.74
C GLU A 138 -15.17 6.77 16.32
N SER A 139 -15.14 7.87 15.60
CA SER A 139 -15.68 7.98 14.23
C SER A 139 -14.60 8.15 13.15
N SER A 140 -13.33 8.32 13.53
CA SER A 140 -12.27 8.56 12.57
C SER A 140 -11.91 7.30 11.80
N VAL A 141 -11.59 7.44 10.52
CA VAL A 141 -11.07 6.35 9.67
C VAL A 141 -9.81 5.73 10.28
N THR A 142 -8.97 6.52 10.91
CA THR A 142 -7.78 6.08 11.64
C THR A 142 -8.11 5.09 12.76
N ALA A 143 -9.08 5.44 13.62
CA ALA A 143 -9.50 4.56 14.70
C ALA A 143 -10.10 3.25 14.17
N ARG A 144 -10.86 3.33 13.08
CA ARG A 144 -11.41 2.14 12.41
C ARG A 144 -10.31 1.24 11.85
N LEU A 145 -9.28 1.81 11.19
CA LEU A 145 -8.14 1.05 10.68
C LEU A 145 -7.33 0.41 11.81
N LEU A 146 -7.06 1.14 12.89
CA LEU A 146 -6.33 0.64 14.07
C LEU A 146 -7.09 -0.46 14.83
N SER A 147 -8.40 -0.55 14.69
CA SER A 147 -9.21 -1.59 15.33
C SER A 147 -9.02 -2.98 14.72
N PHE A 148 -8.44 -3.09 13.52
CA PHE A 148 -8.24 -4.36 12.85
C PHE A 148 -6.89 -4.98 13.21
N PRO A 149 -6.86 -6.23 13.71
CA PRO A 149 -5.62 -6.87 14.17
C PRO A 149 -4.61 -7.20 13.05
N ASN A 150 -5.05 -7.18 11.80
CA ASN A 150 -4.23 -7.43 10.61
C ASN A 150 -3.86 -6.15 9.84
N VAL A 151 -4.10 -4.98 10.43
CA VAL A 151 -3.71 -3.68 9.88
C VAL A 151 -2.53 -3.14 10.69
N CYS A 152 -1.45 -2.76 10.01
CA CYS A 152 -0.31 -2.07 10.58
C CYS A 152 -0.26 -0.66 9.99
N LEU A 153 -0.49 0.35 10.83
CA LEU A 153 -0.19 1.73 10.49
C LEU A 153 1.26 2.00 10.92
N LEU A 154 2.09 2.41 9.98
CA LEU A 154 3.44 2.86 10.26
C LEU A 154 3.35 4.27 10.84
N TYR A 155 3.31 4.37 12.17
CA TYR A 155 3.43 5.64 12.85
C TYR A 155 4.91 5.98 12.91
N THR A 156 5.39 6.83 12.01
CA THR A 156 6.71 7.41 12.15
C THR A 156 6.67 8.40 13.31
N SER A 157 7.30 8.06 14.42
CA SER A 157 7.77 9.05 15.39
C SER A 157 8.48 10.17 14.61
N PRO A 158 8.30 11.46 14.96
CA PRO A 158 8.92 12.55 14.23
C PRO A 158 10.40 12.25 14.02
N SER A 159 10.83 12.29 12.76
CA SER A 159 12.23 12.06 12.40
C SER A 159 13.10 13.05 13.20
N PRO A 160 14.32 12.69 13.60
CA PRO A 160 15.25 13.65 14.18
C PRO A 160 15.49 14.90 13.33
N ARG A 161 15.15 14.86 12.04
CA ARG A 161 15.15 16.03 11.14
C ARG A 161 14.01 16.99 11.43
N ASP A 162 12.84 16.50 11.82
CA ASP A 162 11.66 17.33 12.11
C ASP A 162 11.81 18.08 13.43
N ALA A 163 12.70 17.60 14.32
CA ALA A 163 13.01 18.25 15.59
C ALA A 163 13.91 19.50 15.44
N HIS A 164 14.49 19.76 14.26
CA HIS A 164 15.37 20.91 14.02
C HIS A 164 14.67 22.12 13.38
N GLU A 165 13.43 22.00 12.91
CA GLU A 165 12.68 23.10 12.30
C GLU A 165 11.84 23.94 13.28
N SER A 166 11.87 23.63 14.58
CA SER A 166 11.15 24.36 15.64
C SER A 166 12.05 25.17 16.58
N ARG A 167 13.07 25.85 15.99
CA ARG A 167 13.84 26.89 16.74
C ARG A 167 13.99 28.15 15.92
#